data_5eb45f8378cbb498e234ef1607b99664
#
_entry.id   5eb45f8378cbb498e234ef1607b99664
#
_cell.length_a   1.000
_cell.length_b   1.000
_cell.length_c   1.000
_cell.angle_alpha   90.00
_cell.angle_beta   90.00
_cell.angle_gamma   90.00
#
_symmetry.space_group_name_H-M   'P 1'
#
loop_
_entity.id
_entity.type
_entity.pdbx_description
1 polymer ?
#
loop_
_entity_poly.entity_id
_entity_poly.type
_entity_poly.pdbx_seq_one_letter_code
_entity_poly.pdbx_strand_id
1 'polypeptide(L)'
;LVCPDGGQLYESLAIVQYLGRHCPHLVPEAGSEAEKIYLSVLTMLGATMYPAYHRQHHTYQYGPENAYPEIQAMARSVNDSLYDYIESLLNPYICGAQLTAADLYLYMISRWNVDKTLLRASRPKLAHLIDTIRAHPTIEATLASQPRHK
;
A
#
# COMPACT_ATOMS: atom_id res chain seq x y z
N LEU A 1 -12.25 -9.78 -8.14
CA LEU A 1 -13.57 -9.25 -7.81
C LEU A 1 -14.59 -9.78 -8.81
N VAL A 2 -15.74 -10.25 -8.32
CA VAL A 2 -16.91 -10.53 -9.16
C VAL A 2 -17.85 -9.34 -9.01
N CYS A 3 -18.18 -8.72 -10.14
CA CYS A 3 -19.09 -7.57 -10.18
C CYS A 3 -20.56 -8.00 -10.10
N PRO A 4 -21.51 -7.11 -9.76
CA PRO A 4 -22.93 -7.46 -9.64
C PRO A 4 -23.57 -7.99 -10.95
N ASP A 5 -23.02 -7.62 -12.09
CA ASP A 5 -23.41 -8.11 -13.42
C ASP A 5 -22.79 -9.47 -13.80
N GLY A 6 -22.01 -10.08 -12.91
CA GLY A 6 -21.28 -11.33 -13.12
C GLY A 6 -19.94 -11.15 -13.84
N GLY A 7 -19.56 -9.94 -14.23
CA GLY A 7 -18.24 -9.62 -14.79
C GLY A 7 -17.11 -9.86 -13.77
N GLN A 8 -15.94 -10.21 -14.24
CA GLN A 8 -14.77 -10.43 -13.41
C GLN A 8 -13.74 -9.33 -13.60
N LEU A 9 -13.22 -8.80 -12.50
CA LEU A 9 -12.16 -7.80 -12.49
C LEU A 9 -10.94 -8.35 -11.75
N TYR A 10 -9.80 -8.26 -12.39
CA TYR A 10 -8.51 -8.70 -11.87
C TYR A 10 -7.64 -7.48 -11.60
N GLU A 11 -6.50 -7.69 -10.94
CA GLU A 11 -5.53 -6.68 -10.52
C GLU A 11 -6.06 -5.75 -9.42
N SER A 12 -5.31 -5.67 -8.33
CA SER A 12 -5.72 -4.90 -7.15
C SER A 12 -5.94 -3.42 -7.45
N LEU A 13 -5.12 -2.82 -8.32
CA LEU A 13 -5.27 -1.42 -8.70
C LEU A 13 -6.56 -1.17 -9.48
N ALA A 14 -6.90 -2.06 -10.43
CA ALA A 14 -8.14 -1.96 -11.19
C ALA A 14 -9.36 -2.15 -10.28
N ILE A 15 -9.29 -3.09 -9.32
CA ILE A 15 -10.33 -3.33 -8.31
C ILE A 15 -10.53 -2.09 -7.44
N VAL A 16 -9.45 -1.47 -6.94
CA VAL A 16 -9.54 -0.25 -6.13
C VAL A 16 -10.16 0.90 -6.92
N GLN A 17 -9.77 1.09 -8.17
CA GLN A 17 -10.35 2.12 -9.05
C GLN A 17 -11.84 1.87 -9.32
N TYR A 18 -12.23 0.63 -9.54
CA TYR A 18 -13.64 0.26 -9.73
C TYR A 18 -14.46 0.54 -8.46
N LEU A 19 -13.97 0.10 -7.30
CA LEU A 19 -14.63 0.32 -6.01
C LEU A 19 -14.73 1.81 -5.66
N GLY A 20 -13.76 2.63 -6.05
CA GLY A 20 -13.78 4.07 -5.87
C GLY A 20 -15.00 4.76 -6.49
N ARG A 21 -15.54 4.21 -7.59
CA ARG A 21 -16.78 4.71 -8.20
C ARG A 21 -18.01 4.53 -7.30
N HIS A 22 -17.97 3.54 -6.41
CA HIS A 22 -19.04 3.23 -5.45
C HIS A 22 -18.78 3.81 -4.06
N CYS A 23 -17.55 4.26 -3.81
CA CYS A 23 -17.09 4.83 -2.54
C CYS A 23 -16.40 6.18 -2.79
N PRO A 24 -17.14 7.22 -3.25
CA PRO A 24 -16.54 8.49 -3.67
C PRO A 24 -15.79 9.21 -2.55
N HIS A 25 -16.08 8.90 -1.27
CA HIS A 25 -15.35 9.42 -0.13
C HIS A 25 -13.93 8.84 0.03
N LEU A 26 -13.59 7.78 -0.70
CA LEU A 26 -12.26 7.15 -0.69
C LEU A 26 -11.40 7.54 -1.91
N VAL A 27 -11.89 8.41 -2.76
CA VAL A 27 -11.15 8.94 -3.91
C VAL A 27 -11.21 10.48 -3.90
N PRO A 28 -10.15 11.17 -4.32
CA PRO A 28 -10.19 12.61 -4.49
C PRO A 28 -11.14 13.05 -5.61
N GLU A 29 -11.52 14.32 -5.59
CA GLU A 29 -12.31 14.93 -6.66
C GLU A 29 -11.57 14.87 -8.00
N ALA A 30 -12.29 14.47 -9.05
CA ALA A 30 -11.74 14.36 -10.39
C ALA A 30 -11.21 15.71 -10.91
N GLY A 31 -10.01 15.70 -11.48
CA GLY A 31 -9.33 16.89 -12.00
C GLY A 31 -8.56 17.69 -10.92
N SER A 32 -8.66 17.32 -9.65
CA SER A 32 -7.94 17.99 -8.56
C SER A 32 -6.43 17.62 -8.52
N GLU A 33 -5.62 18.45 -7.85
CA GLU A 33 -4.22 18.10 -7.56
C GLU A 33 -4.11 16.86 -6.67
N ALA A 34 -5.06 16.68 -5.74
CA ALA A 34 -5.13 15.50 -4.90
C ALA A 34 -5.35 14.21 -5.70
N GLU A 35 -6.13 14.27 -6.80
CA GLU A 35 -6.30 13.12 -7.69
C GLU A 35 -4.99 12.72 -8.38
N LYS A 36 -4.18 13.68 -8.82
CA LYS A 36 -2.88 13.39 -9.45
C LYS A 36 -1.93 12.67 -8.47
N ILE A 37 -1.91 13.13 -7.21
CA ILE A 37 -1.14 12.50 -6.14
C ILE A 37 -1.68 11.08 -5.89
N TYR A 38 -2.99 10.94 -5.74
CA TYR A 38 -3.68 9.66 -5.52
C TYR A 38 -3.33 8.63 -6.59
N LEU A 39 -3.50 8.98 -7.86
CA LEU A 39 -3.24 8.09 -8.99
C LEU A 39 -1.75 7.70 -9.05
N SER A 40 -0.86 8.67 -8.85
CA SER A 40 0.58 8.44 -8.86
C SER A 40 1.01 7.50 -7.73
N VAL A 41 0.60 7.78 -6.49
CA VAL A 41 0.98 6.95 -5.34
C VAL A 41 0.34 5.58 -5.41
N LEU A 42 -0.94 5.48 -5.73
CA LEU A 42 -1.61 4.18 -5.87
C LEU A 42 -0.91 3.30 -6.91
N THR A 43 -0.51 3.90 -8.06
CA THR A 43 0.23 3.20 -9.10
C THR A 43 1.62 2.78 -8.61
N MET A 44 2.36 3.66 -7.92
CA MET A 44 3.66 3.30 -7.33
C MET A 44 3.56 2.15 -6.32
N LEU A 45 2.53 2.15 -5.49
CA LEU A 45 2.30 1.06 -4.52
C LEU A 45 2.08 -0.28 -5.22
N GLY A 46 1.25 -0.33 -6.25
CA GLY A 46 0.94 -1.59 -6.95
C GLY A 46 1.99 -2.01 -7.98
N ALA A 47 2.56 -1.07 -8.73
CA ALA A 47 3.45 -1.37 -9.85
C ALA A 47 4.94 -1.36 -9.49
N THR A 48 5.32 -0.77 -8.35
CA THR A 48 6.73 -0.68 -7.94
C THR A 48 6.98 -1.30 -6.57
N MET A 49 6.25 -0.86 -5.54
CA MET A 49 6.46 -1.33 -4.17
C MET A 49 6.05 -2.80 -4.01
N TYR A 50 4.89 -3.18 -4.52
CA TYR A 50 4.43 -4.57 -4.47
C TYR A 50 5.42 -5.54 -5.14
N PRO A 51 5.90 -5.32 -6.39
CA PRO A 51 6.91 -6.17 -7.00
C PRO A 51 8.26 -6.18 -6.26
N ALA A 52 8.63 -5.08 -5.61
CA ALA A 52 9.84 -5.07 -4.77
C ALA A 52 9.66 -5.97 -3.54
N TYR A 53 8.52 -5.93 -2.86
CA TYR A 53 8.21 -6.88 -1.80
C TYR A 53 8.18 -8.32 -2.30
N HIS A 54 7.61 -8.57 -3.48
CA HIS A 54 7.61 -9.91 -4.06
C HIS A 54 9.03 -10.42 -4.28
N ARG A 55 9.95 -9.59 -4.82
CA ARG A 55 11.38 -9.95 -4.95
C ARG A 55 12.03 -10.21 -3.60
N GLN A 56 11.67 -9.46 -2.58
CA GLN A 56 12.23 -9.63 -1.23
C GLN A 56 11.79 -10.93 -0.56
N HIS A 57 10.51 -11.30 -0.70
CA HIS A 57 9.93 -12.46 -0.02
C HIS A 57 10.00 -13.76 -0.83
N HIS A 58 10.08 -13.66 -2.15
CA HIS A 58 10.12 -14.79 -3.08
C HIS A 58 11.39 -14.78 -3.93
N THR A 59 12.52 -14.46 -3.31
CA THR A 59 13.82 -14.24 -3.96
C THR A 59 14.25 -15.41 -4.85
N TYR A 60 13.86 -16.64 -4.48
CA TYR A 60 14.12 -17.86 -5.25
C TYR A 60 13.55 -17.86 -6.68
N GLN A 61 12.60 -16.97 -6.98
CA GLN A 61 12.03 -16.81 -8.32
C GLN A 61 12.86 -15.86 -9.22
N TYR A 62 13.85 -15.16 -8.64
CA TYR A 62 14.57 -14.07 -9.32
C TYR A 62 16.05 -14.35 -9.55
N GLY A 63 16.61 -15.38 -8.97
CA GLY A 63 18.01 -15.73 -9.17
C GLY A 63 18.46 -16.93 -8.34
N PRO A 64 19.73 -17.34 -8.50
CA PRO A 64 20.33 -18.41 -7.73
C PRO A 64 20.56 -18.00 -6.27
N GLU A 65 20.69 -18.96 -5.37
CA GLU A 65 20.77 -18.76 -3.93
C GLU A 65 21.87 -17.79 -3.49
N ASN A 66 23.02 -17.83 -4.14
CA ASN A 66 24.14 -16.93 -3.87
C ASN A 66 23.86 -15.45 -4.21
N ALA A 67 22.82 -15.16 -5.02
CA ALA A 67 22.38 -13.79 -5.36
C ALA A 67 21.26 -13.26 -4.43
N TYR A 68 20.70 -14.10 -3.54
CA TYR A 68 19.57 -13.68 -2.69
C TYR A 68 19.86 -12.44 -1.83
N PRO A 69 21.00 -12.31 -1.14
CA PRO A 69 21.27 -11.13 -0.33
C PRO A 69 21.26 -9.83 -1.13
N GLU A 70 21.82 -9.85 -2.34
CA GLU A 70 21.87 -8.68 -3.23
C GLU A 70 20.47 -8.34 -3.76
N ILE A 71 19.71 -9.31 -4.25
CA ILE A 71 18.34 -9.11 -4.74
C ILE A 71 17.47 -8.53 -3.64
N GLN A 72 17.58 -9.03 -2.40
CA GLN A 72 16.82 -8.52 -1.26
C GLN A 72 17.23 -7.11 -0.86
N ALA A 73 18.53 -6.81 -0.90
CA ALA A 73 19.04 -5.49 -0.59
C ALA A 73 18.55 -4.45 -1.59
N MET A 74 18.60 -4.75 -2.89
CA MET A 74 18.07 -3.89 -3.94
C MET A 74 16.55 -3.68 -3.78
N ALA A 75 15.80 -4.73 -3.51
CA ALA A 75 14.36 -4.64 -3.29
C ALA A 75 14.01 -3.78 -2.07
N ARG A 76 14.76 -3.91 -0.96
CA ARG A 76 14.61 -3.05 0.22
C ARG A 76 14.90 -1.59 -0.11
N SER A 77 15.99 -1.30 -0.82
CA SER A 77 16.35 0.06 -1.22
C SER A 77 15.25 0.75 -2.03
N VAL A 78 14.61 0.02 -2.95
CA VAL A 78 13.46 0.54 -3.71
C VAL A 78 12.30 0.88 -2.77
N ASN A 79 11.94 -0.03 -1.86
CA ASN A 79 10.85 0.20 -0.92
C ASN A 79 11.16 1.35 0.04
N ASP A 80 12.38 1.46 0.55
CA ASP A 80 12.78 2.56 1.44
C ASP A 80 12.66 3.92 0.76
N SER A 81 13.15 4.04 -0.49
CA SER A 81 13.02 5.28 -1.27
C SER A 81 11.56 5.68 -1.50
N LEU A 82 10.67 4.70 -1.74
CA LEU A 82 9.24 4.96 -1.90
C LEU A 82 8.57 5.36 -0.58
N TYR A 83 8.94 4.74 0.52
CA TYR A 83 8.46 5.14 1.85
C TYR A 83 8.92 6.55 2.23
N ASP A 84 10.15 6.93 1.92
CA ASP A 84 10.66 8.28 2.17
C ASP A 84 9.89 9.32 1.36
N TYR A 85 9.59 9.02 0.09
CA TYR A 85 8.76 9.88 -0.73
C TYR A 85 7.34 10.02 -0.16
N ILE A 86 6.71 8.91 0.23
CA ILE A 86 5.36 8.92 0.80
C ILE A 86 5.34 9.66 2.15
N GLU A 87 6.35 9.44 3.01
CA GLU A 87 6.49 10.19 4.28
C GLU A 87 6.50 11.70 4.05
N SER A 88 7.12 12.16 2.96
CA SER A 88 7.14 13.59 2.61
C SER A 88 5.78 14.15 2.23
N LEU A 89 4.89 13.33 1.67
CA LEU A 89 3.55 13.73 1.24
C LEU A 89 2.54 13.78 2.41
N LEU A 90 2.70 12.92 3.43
CA LEU A 90 1.71 12.74 4.49
C LEU A 90 1.41 14.03 5.28
N ASN A 91 0.10 14.44 5.28
CA ASN A 91 -0.41 15.60 6.05
C ASN A 91 -1.94 15.60 6.22
N PRO A 92 -2.60 14.89 7.12
CA PRO A 92 -2.13 13.64 7.75
C PRO A 92 -2.16 12.42 6.82
N TYR A 93 -2.90 12.50 5.68
CA TYR A 93 -3.03 11.44 4.68
C TYR A 93 -2.23 11.79 3.42
N ILE A 94 -2.08 10.82 2.52
CA ILE A 94 -1.32 10.97 1.24
C ILE A 94 -1.86 12.15 0.42
N CYS A 95 -3.18 12.28 0.36
CA CYS A 95 -3.85 13.31 -0.45
C CYS A 95 -4.32 14.53 0.38
N GLY A 96 -3.70 14.79 1.53
CA GLY A 96 -4.03 15.91 2.41
C GLY A 96 -4.92 15.51 3.58
N ALA A 97 -6.05 16.22 3.78
CA ALA A 97 -6.91 16.04 4.96
C ALA A 97 -7.88 14.85 4.87
N GLN A 98 -8.06 14.25 3.70
CA GLN A 98 -9.01 13.17 3.47
C GLN A 98 -8.29 11.82 3.33
N LEU A 99 -8.76 10.82 4.10
CA LEU A 99 -8.37 9.43 3.92
C LEU A 99 -8.84 8.94 2.55
N THR A 100 -7.94 8.28 1.81
CA THR A 100 -8.23 7.73 0.49
C THR A 100 -7.90 6.23 0.42
N ALA A 101 -8.30 5.58 -0.67
CA ALA A 101 -7.95 4.19 -0.89
C ALA A 101 -6.43 3.97 -1.05
N ALA A 102 -5.65 5.01 -1.42
CA ALA A 102 -4.19 4.93 -1.44
C ALA A 102 -3.60 4.74 -0.04
N ASP A 103 -4.17 5.39 0.98
CA ASP A 103 -3.75 5.22 2.38
C ASP A 103 -4.04 3.81 2.89
N LEU A 104 -5.21 3.26 2.54
CA LEU A 104 -5.58 1.89 2.90
C LEU A 104 -4.68 0.86 2.20
N TYR A 105 -4.33 1.10 0.94
CA TYR A 105 -3.41 0.25 0.19
C TYR A 105 -1.99 0.32 0.76
N LEU A 106 -1.52 1.52 1.11
CA LEU A 106 -0.24 1.71 1.81
C LEU A 106 -0.21 0.98 3.16
N TYR A 107 -1.28 1.09 3.95
CA TYR A 107 -1.42 0.35 5.21
C TYR A 107 -1.28 -1.16 4.99
N MET A 108 -1.98 -1.72 4.01
CA MET A 108 -1.91 -3.14 3.68
C MET A 108 -0.47 -3.56 3.32
N ILE A 109 0.17 -2.84 2.41
CA ILE A 109 1.56 -3.13 1.96
C ILE A 109 2.58 -2.99 3.10
N SER A 110 2.44 -1.99 3.97
CA SER A 110 3.35 -1.76 5.08
C SER A 110 3.46 -2.94 6.05
N ARG A 111 2.41 -3.77 6.11
CA ARG A 111 2.39 -5.00 6.93
C ARG A 111 3.39 -6.06 6.46
N TRP A 112 3.88 -5.96 5.23
CA TRP A 112 4.87 -6.90 4.67
C TRP A 112 6.31 -6.47 4.95
N ASN A 113 6.53 -5.27 5.50
CA ASN A 113 7.88 -4.84 5.87
C ASN A 113 8.47 -5.78 6.92
N VAL A 114 9.72 -6.22 6.68
CA VAL A 114 10.41 -7.18 7.55
C VAL A 114 10.87 -6.55 8.85
N ASP A 115 11.21 -5.25 8.83
CA ASP A 115 11.59 -4.49 10.02
C ASP A 115 10.58 -3.35 10.28
N LYS A 116 9.46 -3.72 10.89
CA LYS A 116 8.40 -2.76 11.22
C LYS A 116 8.84 -1.75 12.28
N THR A 117 9.78 -2.11 13.13
CA THR A 117 10.31 -1.21 14.17
C THR A 117 11.11 -0.09 13.52
N LEU A 118 12.05 -0.44 12.66
CA LEU A 118 12.85 0.55 11.93
C LEU A 118 11.99 1.40 10.99
N LEU A 119 11.04 0.78 10.26
CA LEU A 119 10.12 1.50 9.37
C LEU A 119 9.39 2.61 10.13
N ARG A 120 8.86 2.30 11.30
CA ARG A 120 8.09 3.24 12.13
C ARG A 120 8.97 4.30 12.80
N ALA A 121 10.15 3.91 13.26
CA ALA A 121 11.09 4.83 13.92
C ALA A 121 11.66 5.88 12.97
N SER A 122 11.90 5.50 11.72
CA SER A 122 12.46 6.40 10.70
C SER A 122 11.40 7.26 9.99
N ARG A 123 10.10 6.90 10.09
CA ARG A 123 9.01 7.56 9.36
C ARG A 123 7.81 7.79 10.29
N PRO A 124 7.86 8.86 11.12
CA PRO A 124 6.86 9.10 12.16
C PRO A 124 5.45 9.42 11.64
N LYS A 125 5.32 10.09 10.48
CA LYS A 125 4.00 10.35 9.89
C LYS A 125 3.36 9.07 9.36
N LEU A 126 4.15 8.20 8.72
CA LEU A 126 3.72 6.87 8.31
C LEU A 126 3.31 6.02 9.52
N ALA A 127 4.07 6.08 10.60
CA ALA A 127 3.74 5.38 11.84
C ALA A 127 2.38 5.84 12.39
N HIS A 128 2.13 7.16 12.39
CA HIS A 128 0.86 7.74 12.81
C HIS A 128 -0.30 7.31 11.90
N LEU A 129 -0.10 7.33 10.57
CA LEU A 129 -1.10 6.87 9.61
C LEU A 129 -1.46 5.39 9.85
N ILE A 130 -0.46 4.53 10.02
CA ILE A 130 -0.67 3.09 10.30
C ILE A 130 -1.52 2.90 11.56
N ASP A 131 -1.22 3.64 12.65
CA ASP A 131 -1.98 3.54 13.90
C ASP A 131 -3.41 4.05 13.75
N THR A 132 -3.59 5.18 13.06
CA THR A 132 -4.90 5.77 12.78
C THR A 132 -5.80 4.80 11.99
N ILE A 133 -5.26 4.22 10.91
CA ILE A 133 -6.03 3.26 10.09
C ILE A 133 -6.33 1.99 10.89
N ARG A 134 -5.35 1.47 11.62
CA ARG A 134 -5.52 0.24 12.42
C ARG A 134 -6.60 0.39 13.51
N ALA A 135 -6.70 1.57 14.11
CA ALA A 135 -7.67 1.88 15.16
C ALA A 135 -9.10 2.13 14.62
N HIS A 136 -9.27 2.21 13.29
CA HIS A 136 -10.60 2.41 12.71
C HIS A 136 -11.47 1.17 12.90
N PRO A 137 -12.70 1.27 13.48
CA PRO A 137 -13.52 0.13 13.85
C PRO A 137 -13.79 -0.86 12.71
N THR A 138 -14.02 -0.35 11.49
CA THR A 138 -14.25 -1.19 10.30
C THR A 138 -13.00 -1.99 9.92
N ILE A 139 -11.82 -1.39 10.04
CA ILE A 139 -10.53 -2.07 9.76
C ILE A 139 -10.28 -3.12 10.83
N GLU A 140 -10.48 -2.80 12.10
CA GLU A 140 -10.32 -3.75 13.21
C GLU A 140 -11.25 -4.96 13.03
N ALA A 141 -12.53 -4.73 12.74
CA ALA A 141 -13.50 -5.80 12.48
C ALA A 141 -13.11 -6.66 11.27
N THR A 142 -12.64 -6.02 10.18
CA THR A 142 -12.18 -6.72 8.98
C THR A 142 -10.97 -7.60 9.27
N LEU A 143 -9.99 -7.08 10.01
CA LEU A 143 -8.80 -7.84 10.40
C LEU A 143 -9.13 -9.01 11.33
N ALA A 144 -10.10 -8.84 12.22
CA ALA A 144 -10.56 -9.90 13.13
C ALA A 144 -11.28 -11.04 12.38
N SER A 145 -11.96 -10.72 11.27
CA SER A 145 -12.67 -11.72 10.44
C SER A 145 -11.76 -12.49 9.48
N GLN A 146 -10.53 -12.03 9.24
CA GLN A 146 -9.60 -12.71 8.35
C GLN A 146 -9.01 -13.97 9.00
N PRO A 147 -8.89 -15.10 8.26
CA PRO A 147 -8.18 -16.26 8.76
C PRO A 147 -6.74 -15.89 9.11
N ARG A 148 -6.30 -16.24 10.32
CA ARG A 148 -4.89 -16.11 10.68
C ARG A 148 -4.10 -17.16 9.90
N HIS A 149 -3.37 -16.75 8.87
CA HIS A 149 -2.37 -17.62 8.28
C HIS A 149 -1.32 -17.94 9.34
N LYS A 150 -1.25 -19.22 9.68
CA LYS A 150 -0.22 -19.78 10.58
C LYS A 150 1.11 -19.85 9.84
#